data_1efd24b35d02b16e7d214edf83e28ba4
#
_entry.id   1efd24b35d02b16e7d214edf83e28ba4
#
_cell.length_a   1.000
_cell.length_b   1.000
_cell.length_c   1.000
_cell.angle_alpha   90.00
_cell.angle_beta   90.00
_cell.angle_gamma   90.00
#
_symmetry.space_group_name_H-M   'P 1'
#
loop_
_entity.id
_entity.type
_entity.pdbx_description
1 polymer ?
#
loop_
_entity_poly.entity_id
_entity_poly.type
_entity_poly.pdbx_seq_one_letter_code
_entity_poly.pdbx_strand_id
1 'polypeptide(L)'
;MDPRFNTAVEYDITLTPEDIDGVIPEDLCGVIFRNGPADFRLAEHEFDGDGMIRRLNIAVDGSVAFLSRYAETAKRRIEADSPTPKVRGFGTQIPGGPLHNMSAARERGNAANTSVMRHGDCILTLWEAGKPYQLNPSDLSTIGPYDFEGQLDAKIPSSAHPKFDPTTNELFNCGIDYGKTTQIVTFRLDRTGKLTTVARTPVAHAPFVHDFALTSKWCVYLVGPADISLRPFLTGLKSVNDSIKWHPERGTQIVLVSRD
;
A
#
# COMPACT_ATOMS: atom_id res chain seq x y z
N MET A 1 -1.30 0.87 27.22
CA MET A 1 -1.35 1.06 25.77
C MET A 1 -0.67 -0.14 25.15
N ASP A 2 -1.24 -0.74 24.13
CA ASP A 2 -0.64 -1.91 23.46
C ASP A 2 0.68 -1.48 22.80
N PRO A 3 1.81 -2.13 23.10
CA PRO A 3 3.13 -1.73 22.57
C PRO A 3 3.22 -1.81 21.03
N ARG A 4 2.30 -2.52 20.38
CA ARG A 4 2.22 -2.58 18.92
C ARG A 4 1.87 -1.24 18.28
N PHE A 5 1.26 -0.32 19.03
CA PHE A 5 0.86 1.01 18.57
C PHE A 5 1.78 2.13 19.05
N ASN A 6 2.99 1.80 19.49
CA ASN A 6 4.00 2.80 19.78
C ASN A 6 4.56 3.39 18.49
N THR A 7 4.80 4.71 18.51
CA THR A 7 5.47 5.39 17.40
C THR A 7 6.94 4.96 17.34
N ALA A 8 7.38 4.47 16.18
CA ALA A 8 8.75 4.05 15.97
C ALA A 8 9.67 5.26 15.72
N VAL A 9 10.93 5.14 16.11
CA VAL A 9 12.00 6.12 15.80
C VAL A 9 12.69 5.75 14.49
N GLU A 10 13.18 6.75 13.79
CA GLU A 10 14.06 6.56 12.64
C GLU A 10 15.48 6.22 13.07
N TYR A 11 16.14 5.34 12.35
CA TYR A 11 17.52 4.90 12.60
C TYR A 11 18.38 5.11 11.37
N ASP A 12 19.66 5.33 11.62
CA ASP A 12 20.74 5.31 10.64
C ASP A 12 21.99 4.81 11.37
N ILE A 13 22.20 3.49 11.35
CA ILE A 13 23.23 2.81 12.13
C ILE A 13 23.95 1.77 11.29
N THR A 14 25.20 1.52 11.62
CA THR A 14 25.98 0.40 11.08
C THR A 14 26.37 -0.51 12.23
N LEU A 15 26.09 -1.79 12.08
CA LEU A 15 26.44 -2.86 13.00
C LEU A 15 27.61 -3.64 12.42
N THR A 16 28.61 -3.93 13.26
CA THR A 16 29.69 -4.85 12.93
C THR A 16 29.32 -6.28 13.34
N PRO A 17 30.04 -7.32 12.91
CA PRO A 17 29.75 -8.68 13.34
C PRO A 17 29.74 -8.87 14.87
N GLU A 18 30.51 -8.05 15.63
CA GLU A 18 30.53 -8.09 17.08
C GLU A 18 29.26 -7.55 17.74
N ASP A 19 28.49 -6.75 17.03
CA ASP A 19 27.18 -6.20 17.48
C ASP A 19 26.00 -7.16 17.22
N ILE A 20 26.28 -8.31 16.58
CA ILE A 20 25.26 -9.23 16.08
C ILE A 20 25.29 -10.51 16.91
N ASP A 21 24.17 -10.87 17.51
CA ASP A 21 24.01 -12.16 18.19
C ASP A 21 23.73 -13.27 17.15
N GLY A 22 24.71 -14.18 17.01
CA GLY A 22 24.71 -15.24 16.00
C GLY A 22 25.73 -15.01 14.88
N VAL A 23 25.52 -15.69 13.77
CA VAL A 23 26.42 -15.63 12.61
C VAL A 23 25.59 -15.40 11.35
N ILE A 24 25.93 -14.35 10.59
CA ILE A 24 25.38 -14.15 9.24
C ILE A 24 26.09 -15.15 8.31
N PRO A 25 25.33 -15.96 7.51
CA PRO A 25 25.94 -16.84 6.53
C PRO A 25 26.84 -16.07 5.54
N GLU A 26 28.00 -16.64 5.19
CA GLU A 26 28.99 -15.97 4.33
C GLU A 26 28.48 -15.65 2.93
N ASP A 27 27.49 -16.41 2.44
CA ASP A 27 26.83 -16.22 1.16
C ASP A 27 25.63 -15.27 1.21
N LEU A 28 25.27 -14.79 2.40
CA LEU A 28 24.17 -13.84 2.55
C LEU A 28 24.69 -12.40 2.48
N CYS A 29 24.57 -11.80 1.30
CA CYS A 29 24.82 -10.38 1.09
C CYS A 29 23.72 -9.76 0.21
N GLY A 30 23.46 -8.47 0.41
CA GLY A 30 22.45 -7.77 -0.40
C GLY A 30 21.64 -6.77 0.40
N VAL A 31 20.56 -6.29 -0.20
CA VAL A 31 19.69 -5.27 0.40
C VAL A 31 18.27 -5.79 0.56
N ILE A 32 17.76 -5.68 1.77
CA ILE A 32 16.39 -6.03 2.13
C ILE A 32 15.64 -4.74 2.44
N PHE A 33 14.47 -4.57 1.81
CA PHE A 33 13.53 -3.51 2.13
C PHE A 33 12.28 -4.09 2.79
N ARG A 34 11.79 -3.42 3.83
CA ARG A 34 10.51 -3.74 4.46
C ARG A 34 9.73 -2.47 4.71
N ASN A 35 8.41 -2.56 4.59
CA ASN A 35 7.48 -1.50 4.92
C ASN A 35 6.47 -1.99 5.95
N GLY A 36 5.93 -1.07 6.71
CA GLY A 36 4.85 -1.32 7.66
C GLY A 36 4.44 -0.05 8.39
N PRO A 37 3.24 -0.04 9.00
CA PRO A 37 2.80 1.08 9.82
C PRO A 37 3.71 1.25 11.04
N ALA A 38 4.00 2.49 11.42
CA ALA A 38 4.98 2.80 12.47
C ALA A 38 4.68 4.06 13.30
N ASP A 39 3.82 4.98 12.84
CA ASP A 39 3.32 6.10 13.64
C ASP A 39 1.81 6.01 13.77
N PHE A 40 1.34 5.76 14.98
CA PHE A 40 -0.08 5.56 15.29
C PHE A 40 -0.68 6.69 16.14
N ARG A 41 0.02 7.82 16.31
CA ARG A 41 -0.43 8.92 17.20
C ARG A 41 -1.85 9.39 16.91
N LEU A 42 -2.25 9.40 15.65
CA LEU A 42 -3.55 9.87 15.19
C LEU A 42 -4.39 8.74 14.54
N ALA A 43 -3.93 7.51 14.61
CA ALA A 43 -4.61 6.37 13.99
C ALA A 43 -5.59 5.71 14.98
N GLU A 44 -6.82 5.49 14.54
CA GLU A 44 -7.84 4.70 15.27
C GLU A 44 -7.86 3.23 14.82
N HIS A 45 -7.09 2.88 13.79
CA HIS A 45 -6.96 1.53 13.26
C HIS A 45 -5.50 1.23 12.88
N GLU A 46 -5.07 -0.03 13.03
CA GLU A 46 -3.69 -0.43 12.72
C GLU A 46 -3.28 -0.18 11.26
N PHE A 47 -4.23 -0.17 10.32
CA PHE A 47 -3.96 0.13 8.91
C PHE A 47 -3.78 1.63 8.61
N ASP A 48 -4.00 2.51 9.59
CA ASP A 48 -3.91 3.96 9.43
C ASP A 48 -2.57 4.55 9.88
N GLY A 49 -1.73 3.75 10.55
CA GLY A 49 -0.39 4.18 10.96
C GLY A 49 0.47 4.57 9.76
N ASP A 50 1.23 5.66 9.87
CA ASP A 50 2.12 6.11 8.80
C ASP A 50 3.21 5.08 8.49
N GLY A 51 3.47 4.85 7.22
CA GLY A 51 4.42 3.87 6.74
C GLY A 51 5.87 4.25 7.02
N MET A 52 6.64 3.28 7.51
CA MET A 52 8.08 3.41 7.68
C MET A 52 8.78 2.32 6.88
N ILE A 53 9.69 2.77 6.01
CA ILE A 53 10.52 1.89 5.22
C ILE A 53 11.80 1.60 6.01
N ARG A 54 12.17 0.33 6.06
CA ARG A 54 13.39 -0.17 6.67
C ARG A 54 14.24 -0.81 5.60
N ARG A 55 15.52 -0.40 5.53
CA ARG A 55 16.51 -0.97 4.65
C ARG A 55 17.61 -1.61 5.49
N LEU A 56 17.88 -2.89 5.25
CA LEU A 56 19.05 -3.58 5.75
C LEU A 56 19.97 -3.84 4.56
N ASN A 57 21.19 -3.35 4.64
CA ASN A 57 22.22 -3.65 3.68
C ASN A 57 23.24 -4.55 4.36
N ILE A 58 23.31 -5.81 3.95
CA ILE A 58 24.25 -6.81 4.48
C ILE A 58 25.43 -6.85 3.53
N ALA A 59 26.59 -6.44 4.02
CA ALA A 59 27.83 -6.42 3.25
C ALA A 59 28.54 -7.78 3.28
N VAL A 60 29.46 -7.98 2.35
CA VAL A 60 30.22 -9.24 2.22
C VAL A 60 31.10 -9.51 3.46
N ASP A 61 31.51 -8.47 4.19
CA ASP A 61 32.28 -8.58 5.42
C ASP A 61 31.41 -8.88 6.67
N GLY A 62 30.10 -9.09 6.47
CA GLY A 62 29.16 -9.37 7.54
C GLY A 62 28.67 -8.13 8.31
N SER A 63 29.11 -6.93 7.94
CA SER A 63 28.56 -5.70 8.51
C SER A 63 27.13 -5.45 7.99
N VAL A 64 26.30 -4.80 8.82
CA VAL A 64 24.90 -4.49 8.46
C VAL A 64 24.64 -3.00 8.64
N ALA A 65 24.37 -2.31 7.54
CA ALA A 65 23.84 -0.95 7.60
C ALA A 65 22.30 -0.99 7.65
N PHE A 66 21.75 -0.44 8.73
CA PHE A 66 20.32 -0.34 8.94
C PHE A 66 19.87 1.11 8.86
N LEU A 67 18.92 1.37 7.96
CA LEU A 67 18.30 2.67 7.75
C LEU A 67 16.79 2.54 7.83
N SER A 68 16.13 3.41 8.59
CA SER A 68 14.67 3.51 8.59
C SER A 68 14.22 4.96 8.43
N ARG A 69 13.19 5.18 7.59
CA ARG A 69 12.59 6.50 7.35
C ARG A 69 11.09 6.36 7.16
N TYR A 70 10.36 7.34 7.63
CA TYR A 70 8.96 7.46 7.29
C TYR A 70 8.77 7.87 5.82
N ALA A 71 7.72 7.35 5.20
CA ALA A 71 7.25 7.88 3.94
C ALA A 71 6.58 9.24 4.20
N GLU A 72 7.18 10.31 3.70
CA GLU A 72 6.65 11.68 3.84
C GLU A 72 5.48 11.89 2.86
N THR A 73 4.35 11.25 3.17
CA THR A 73 3.12 11.36 2.40
C THR A 73 2.41 12.70 2.66
N ALA A 74 1.44 13.06 1.81
CA ALA A 74 0.60 14.23 2.05
C ALA A 74 -0.13 14.14 3.40
N LYS A 75 -0.65 12.93 3.75
CA LYS A 75 -1.27 12.67 5.06
C LYS A 75 -0.31 13.03 6.19
N ARG A 76 0.88 12.44 6.19
CA ARG A 76 1.88 12.64 7.25
C ARG A 76 2.26 14.10 7.42
N ARG A 77 2.49 14.82 6.30
CA ARG A 77 2.83 16.26 6.33
C ARG A 77 1.70 17.12 6.90
N ILE A 78 0.45 16.84 6.53
CA ILE A 78 -0.72 17.58 7.04
C ILE A 78 -0.91 17.33 8.55
N GLU A 79 -0.57 16.15 9.03
CA GLU A 79 -0.79 15.69 10.40
C GLU A 79 0.44 15.85 11.31
N ALA A 80 1.59 16.33 10.80
CA ALA A 80 2.87 16.39 11.52
C ALA A 80 2.75 17.02 12.92
N ASP A 81 2.15 18.20 13.01
CA ASP A 81 2.01 18.97 14.24
C ASP A 81 0.55 18.99 14.74
N SER A 82 -0.30 18.13 14.21
CA SER A 82 -1.71 18.11 14.58
C SER A 82 -1.96 17.28 15.85
N PRO A 83 -2.79 17.75 16.79
CA PRO A 83 -3.24 16.97 17.93
C PRO A 83 -4.41 16.02 17.59
N THR A 84 -4.99 16.13 16.40
CA THR A 84 -6.14 15.33 15.95
C THR A 84 -6.00 14.95 14.49
N PRO A 85 -6.61 13.83 14.06
CA PRO A 85 -6.63 13.44 12.64
C PRO A 85 -7.16 14.59 11.76
N LYS A 86 -6.52 14.80 10.62
CA LYS A 86 -6.91 15.77 9.57
C LYS A 86 -7.36 15.09 8.29
N VAL A 87 -7.01 13.82 8.15
CA VAL A 87 -7.30 13.03 6.96
C VAL A 87 -7.99 11.74 7.38
N ARG A 88 -8.98 11.31 6.61
CA ARG A 88 -9.66 10.03 6.85
C ARG A 88 -8.76 8.87 6.44
N GLY A 89 -8.66 7.89 7.32
CA GLY A 89 -8.00 6.62 7.07
C GLY A 89 -8.98 5.49 6.75
N PHE A 90 -8.51 4.27 6.89
CA PHE A 90 -9.32 3.04 6.78
C PHE A 90 -10.32 2.94 7.94
N GLY A 91 -9.87 3.12 9.18
CA GLY A 91 -10.71 3.15 10.38
C GLY A 91 -10.87 4.54 10.99
N THR A 92 -9.93 5.43 10.75
CA THR A 92 -9.86 6.75 11.36
C THR A 92 -10.81 7.73 10.68
N GLN A 93 -11.59 8.46 11.49
CA GLN A 93 -12.38 9.60 11.04
C GLN A 93 -11.84 10.91 11.64
N ILE A 94 -12.08 12.03 10.93
CA ILE A 94 -11.71 13.36 11.44
C ILE A 94 -12.78 13.88 12.41
N PRO A 95 -12.40 14.64 13.45
CA PRO A 95 -13.36 15.29 14.35
C PRO A 95 -14.31 16.24 13.61
N GLY A 96 -15.51 16.45 14.17
CA GLY A 96 -16.49 17.37 13.60
C GLY A 96 -17.69 16.71 12.92
N GLY A 97 -17.75 15.37 12.97
CA GLY A 97 -18.92 14.60 12.56
C GLY A 97 -19.07 14.40 11.05
N PRO A 98 -20.25 13.91 10.58
CA PRO A 98 -20.44 13.44 9.22
C PRO A 98 -20.15 14.48 8.13
N LEU A 99 -20.51 15.74 8.34
CA LEU A 99 -20.29 16.79 7.33
C LEU A 99 -18.80 17.03 7.08
N HIS A 100 -17.98 17.04 8.13
CA HIS A 100 -16.52 17.14 8.00
C HIS A 100 -15.95 15.93 7.26
N ASN A 101 -16.35 14.73 7.68
CA ASN A 101 -15.90 13.49 7.06
C ASN A 101 -16.39 13.33 5.61
N MET A 102 -17.55 13.85 5.26
CA MET A 102 -18.04 13.87 3.89
C MET A 102 -17.18 14.76 2.99
N SER A 103 -16.79 15.94 3.46
CA SER A 103 -15.92 16.85 2.72
C SER A 103 -14.51 16.26 2.52
N ALA A 104 -13.98 15.62 3.56
CA ALA A 104 -12.68 14.96 3.55
C ALA A 104 -12.65 13.63 2.76
N ALA A 105 -13.80 13.07 2.37
CA ALA A 105 -13.87 11.83 1.58
C ALA A 105 -13.21 11.95 0.20
N ARG A 106 -12.97 13.17 -0.27
CA ARG A 106 -12.27 13.44 -1.56
C ARG A 106 -10.75 13.29 -1.43
N GLU A 107 -10.20 13.50 -0.24
CA GLU A 107 -8.78 13.37 0.05
C GLU A 107 -8.56 12.08 0.84
N ARG A 108 -8.18 11.02 0.15
CA ARG A 108 -7.83 9.76 0.79
C ARG A 108 -6.46 9.88 1.45
N GLY A 109 -6.41 9.57 2.74
CA GLY A 109 -5.17 9.56 3.49
C GLY A 109 -4.29 8.36 3.10
N ASN A 110 -3.38 8.59 2.18
CA ASN A 110 -2.41 7.56 1.80
C ASN A 110 -1.34 7.43 2.90
N ALA A 111 -1.34 6.30 3.59
CA ALA A 111 -0.38 6.02 4.65
C ALA A 111 0.91 5.38 4.13
N ALA A 112 0.96 4.93 2.87
CA ALA A 112 2.11 4.29 2.21
C ALA A 112 2.76 3.17 3.05
N ASN A 113 1.95 2.36 3.73
CA ASN A 113 2.39 1.50 4.83
C ASN A 113 2.26 0.00 4.57
N THR A 114 1.77 -0.44 3.42
CA THR A 114 1.39 -1.85 3.22
C THR A 114 2.53 -2.68 2.68
N SER A 115 3.16 -2.28 1.58
CA SER A 115 4.30 -3.00 1.04
C SER A 115 5.33 -2.07 0.38
N VAL A 116 6.44 -2.65 -0.05
CA VAL A 116 7.52 -1.94 -0.72
C VAL A 116 8.05 -2.79 -1.87
N MET A 117 8.38 -2.15 -2.99
CA MET A 117 9.00 -2.82 -4.13
C MET A 117 10.09 -1.94 -4.74
N ARG A 118 11.08 -2.59 -5.34
CA ARG A 118 12.01 -1.92 -6.23
C ARG A 118 11.38 -1.75 -7.62
N HIS A 119 11.52 -0.55 -8.20
CA HIS A 119 11.08 -0.25 -9.54
C HIS A 119 12.15 0.59 -10.25
N GLY A 120 12.85 -0.02 -11.21
CA GLY A 120 14.01 0.64 -11.82
C GLY A 120 15.05 1.05 -10.77
N ASP A 121 15.37 2.34 -10.75
CA ASP A 121 16.35 2.93 -9.84
C ASP A 121 15.70 3.56 -8.59
N CYS A 122 14.44 3.30 -8.34
CA CYS A 122 13.73 3.81 -7.16
C CYS A 122 13.07 2.70 -6.34
N ILE A 123 12.59 3.07 -5.17
CA ILE A 123 11.74 2.27 -4.29
C ILE A 123 10.35 2.87 -4.32
N LEU A 124 9.33 2.03 -4.47
CA LEU A 124 7.93 2.40 -4.35
C LEU A 124 7.36 1.82 -3.06
N THR A 125 6.76 2.68 -2.24
CA THR A 125 5.93 2.25 -1.11
C THR A 125 4.48 2.26 -1.53
N LEU A 126 3.75 1.23 -1.15
CA LEU A 126 2.45 0.92 -1.70
C LEU A 126 1.37 0.96 -0.62
N TRP A 127 0.18 1.37 -1.06
CA TRP A 127 -1.04 1.39 -0.25
C TRP A 127 -2.24 1.11 -1.15
N GLU A 128 -3.22 0.34 -0.67
CA GLU A 128 -4.29 -0.21 -1.52
C GLU A 128 -5.27 0.80 -2.10
N ALA A 129 -5.41 1.96 -1.48
CA ALA A 129 -6.43 2.93 -1.87
C ALA A 129 -5.85 4.19 -2.54
N GLY A 130 -4.57 4.18 -2.93
CA GLY A 130 -3.92 5.33 -3.51
C GLY A 130 -2.84 5.01 -4.53
N LYS A 131 -2.09 6.02 -4.94
CA LYS A 131 -0.90 5.88 -5.78
C LYS A 131 0.30 5.46 -4.92
N PRO A 132 1.26 4.72 -5.46
CA PRO A 132 2.56 4.52 -4.81
C PRO A 132 3.23 5.84 -4.46
N TYR A 133 4.09 5.84 -3.45
CA TYR A 133 5.05 6.91 -3.22
C TYR A 133 6.45 6.44 -3.61
N GLN A 134 7.15 7.29 -4.33
CA GLN A 134 8.52 7.05 -4.78
C GLN A 134 9.51 7.56 -3.72
N LEU A 135 10.50 6.72 -3.41
CA LEU A 135 11.60 7.03 -2.52
C LEU A 135 12.95 6.79 -3.22
N ASN A 136 13.94 7.56 -2.80
CA ASN A 136 15.33 7.32 -3.17
C ASN A 136 15.87 6.09 -2.40
N PRO A 137 16.42 5.08 -3.07
CA PRO A 137 16.91 3.87 -2.40
C PRO A 137 18.15 4.09 -1.53
N SER A 138 18.91 5.19 -1.74
CA SER A 138 20.16 5.43 -1.01
C SER A 138 19.93 5.98 0.39
N ASP A 139 18.96 6.88 0.58
CA ASP A 139 18.68 7.58 1.84
C ASP A 139 17.23 7.46 2.31
N LEU A 140 16.38 6.78 1.53
CA LEU A 140 14.94 6.61 1.74
C LEU A 140 14.16 7.94 1.78
N SER A 141 14.74 9.03 1.28
CA SER A 141 14.01 10.29 1.15
C SER A 141 12.82 10.13 0.18
N THR A 142 11.69 10.71 0.57
CA THR A 142 10.47 10.65 -0.25
C THR A 142 10.52 11.67 -1.36
N ILE A 143 10.38 11.20 -2.61
CA ILE A 143 10.33 12.05 -3.80
C ILE A 143 8.90 12.56 -4.01
N GLY A 144 7.90 11.67 -3.93
CA GLY A 144 6.49 12.04 -4.06
C GLY A 144 5.61 10.91 -4.56
N PRO A 145 4.32 11.18 -4.83
CA PRO A 145 3.44 10.20 -5.45
C PRO A 145 3.93 9.83 -6.86
N TYR A 146 3.81 8.56 -7.21
CA TYR A 146 4.28 8.02 -8.47
C TYR A 146 3.10 7.46 -9.30
N ASP A 147 2.99 7.87 -10.54
CA ASP A 147 1.89 7.48 -11.42
C ASP A 147 2.35 6.84 -12.74
N PHE A 148 3.56 6.27 -12.72
CA PHE A 148 4.16 5.65 -13.91
C PHE A 148 4.24 6.64 -15.08
N GLU A 149 4.78 7.84 -14.81
CA GLU A 149 4.94 8.92 -15.79
C GLU A 149 3.61 9.40 -16.40
N GLY A 150 2.57 9.47 -15.57
CA GLY A 150 1.23 9.90 -15.99
C GLY A 150 0.39 8.82 -16.66
N GLN A 151 0.88 7.57 -16.71
CA GLN A 151 0.16 6.46 -17.37
C GLN A 151 -0.90 5.82 -16.47
N LEU A 152 -0.78 5.94 -15.13
CA LEU A 152 -1.80 5.43 -14.21
C LEU A 152 -2.96 6.43 -14.11
N ASP A 153 -4.15 5.99 -14.45
CA ASP A 153 -5.39 6.79 -14.32
C ASP A 153 -5.50 7.40 -12.91
N ALA A 154 -5.74 8.70 -12.85
CA ALA A 154 -5.83 9.44 -11.59
C ALA A 154 -6.91 8.92 -10.62
N LYS A 155 -7.96 8.27 -11.16
CA LYS A 155 -9.11 7.76 -10.40
C LYS A 155 -8.93 6.32 -9.93
N ILE A 156 -7.96 5.60 -10.50
CA ILE A 156 -7.74 4.19 -10.19
C ILE A 156 -6.59 4.07 -9.20
N PRO A 157 -6.83 3.54 -8.00
CA PRO A 157 -5.75 3.23 -7.06
C PRO A 157 -4.89 2.08 -7.59
N SER A 158 -3.69 1.96 -7.08
CA SER A 158 -2.80 0.82 -7.33
C SER A 158 -2.82 -0.09 -6.11
N SER A 159 -3.11 -1.38 -6.30
CA SER A 159 -3.02 -2.37 -5.20
C SER A 159 -1.62 -2.37 -4.60
N ALA A 160 -1.54 -2.71 -3.33
CA ALA A 160 -0.28 -2.80 -2.60
C ALA A 160 0.51 -4.10 -2.89
N HIS A 161 -0.06 -5.04 -3.64
CA HIS A 161 0.52 -6.37 -3.89
C HIS A 161 0.74 -6.68 -5.37
N PRO A 162 1.53 -5.86 -6.11
CA PRO A 162 1.85 -6.15 -7.50
C PRO A 162 2.57 -7.49 -7.63
N LYS A 163 2.40 -8.14 -8.77
CA LYS A 163 3.03 -9.42 -9.08
C LYS A 163 4.01 -9.26 -10.24
N PHE A 164 5.24 -9.62 -10.00
CA PHE A 164 6.29 -9.61 -11.02
C PHE A 164 6.42 -11.00 -11.65
N ASP A 165 6.43 -11.05 -12.98
CA ASP A 165 6.73 -12.25 -13.75
C ASP A 165 8.18 -12.18 -14.23
N PRO A 166 9.09 -12.98 -13.66
CA PRO A 166 10.49 -12.97 -14.06
C PRO A 166 10.74 -13.55 -15.47
N THR A 167 9.76 -14.31 -16.01
CA THR A 167 9.89 -14.93 -17.34
C THR A 167 9.69 -13.89 -18.44
N THR A 168 8.73 -12.98 -18.27
CA THR A 168 8.40 -11.93 -19.25
C THR A 168 8.99 -10.57 -18.88
N ASN A 169 9.47 -10.43 -17.64
CA ASN A 169 9.93 -9.17 -17.06
C ASN A 169 8.82 -8.11 -17.02
N GLU A 170 7.61 -8.55 -16.69
CA GLU A 170 6.42 -7.73 -16.62
C GLU A 170 5.89 -7.67 -15.18
N LEU A 171 5.30 -6.52 -14.82
CA LEU A 171 4.60 -6.33 -13.56
C LEU A 171 3.11 -6.26 -13.81
N PHE A 172 2.35 -7.07 -13.10
CA PHE A 172 0.89 -7.01 -13.08
C PHE A 172 0.40 -6.41 -11.76
N ASN A 173 -0.61 -5.56 -11.86
CA ASN A 173 -1.27 -5.03 -10.69
C ASN A 173 -2.74 -4.72 -10.99
N CYS A 174 -3.49 -4.30 -9.98
CA CYS A 174 -4.88 -3.94 -10.14
C CYS A 174 -5.28 -2.75 -9.25
N GLY A 175 -6.44 -2.22 -9.52
CA GLY A 175 -7.15 -1.28 -8.67
C GLY A 175 -8.65 -1.53 -8.74
N ILE A 176 -9.39 -1.05 -7.75
CA ILE A 176 -10.85 -1.16 -7.75
C ILE A 176 -11.46 0.20 -8.13
N ASP A 177 -12.20 0.22 -9.21
CA ASP A 177 -13.02 1.35 -9.61
C ASP A 177 -14.43 1.21 -9.00
N TYR A 178 -14.71 2.00 -7.96
CA TYR A 178 -16.03 2.07 -7.30
C TYR A 178 -16.96 3.06 -7.99
N GLY A 179 -16.95 3.10 -9.33
CA GLY A 179 -17.82 3.94 -10.14
C GLY A 179 -19.27 3.48 -10.15
N LYS A 180 -20.02 3.84 -11.22
CA LYS A 180 -21.41 3.42 -11.42
C LYS A 180 -21.59 1.90 -11.40
N THR A 181 -20.61 1.20 -11.95
CA THR A 181 -20.45 -0.26 -11.85
C THR A 181 -19.08 -0.50 -11.23
N THR A 182 -19.02 -1.27 -10.16
CA THR A 182 -17.73 -1.63 -9.55
C THR A 182 -16.96 -2.57 -10.48
N GLN A 183 -15.68 -2.26 -10.70
CA GLN A 183 -14.83 -3.02 -11.61
C GLN A 183 -13.45 -3.28 -10.99
N ILE A 184 -12.94 -4.47 -11.20
CA ILE A 184 -11.50 -4.74 -11.05
C ILE A 184 -10.81 -4.26 -12.32
N VAL A 185 -9.91 -3.29 -12.17
CA VAL A 185 -9.10 -2.78 -13.28
C VAL A 185 -7.74 -3.45 -13.20
N THR A 186 -7.47 -4.38 -14.10
CA THR A 186 -6.17 -5.07 -14.20
C THR A 186 -5.27 -4.29 -15.16
N PHE A 187 -4.05 -4.02 -14.76
CA PHE A 187 -3.06 -3.37 -15.61
C PHE A 187 -1.71 -4.11 -15.58
N ARG A 188 -0.95 -3.92 -16.63
CA ARG A 188 0.35 -4.51 -16.86
C ARG A 188 1.35 -3.41 -17.18
N LEU A 189 2.49 -3.44 -16.51
CA LEU A 189 3.66 -2.65 -16.84
C LEU A 189 4.66 -3.58 -17.56
N ASP A 190 4.95 -3.30 -18.82
CA ASP A 190 5.88 -4.10 -19.58
C ASP A 190 7.35 -3.72 -19.32
N ARG A 191 8.26 -4.48 -19.89
CA ARG A 191 9.72 -4.27 -19.76
C ARG A 191 10.22 -2.92 -20.30
N THR A 192 9.41 -2.22 -21.09
CA THR A 192 9.75 -0.90 -21.65
C THR A 192 9.26 0.25 -20.77
N GLY A 193 8.54 -0.05 -19.67
CA GLY A 193 7.93 0.94 -18.80
C GLY A 193 6.55 1.40 -19.27
N LYS A 194 5.95 0.75 -20.28
CA LYS A 194 4.61 1.07 -20.74
C LYS A 194 3.55 0.40 -19.86
N LEU A 195 2.72 1.22 -19.24
CA LEU A 195 1.54 0.76 -18.48
C LEU A 195 0.34 0.61 -19.42
N THR A 196 -0.31 -0.55 -19.39
CA THR A 196 -1.48 -0.87 -20.20
C THR A 196 -2.59 -1.44 -19.33
N THR A 197 -3.80 -0.93 -19.48
CA THR A 197 -4.99 -1.59 -18.90
C THR A 197 -5.28 -2.85 -19.70
N VAL A 198 -5.14 -4.00 -19.04
CA VAL A 198 -5.41 -5.32 -19.62
C VAL A 198 -6.92 -5.57 -19.69
N ALA A 199 -7.61 -5.32 -18.56
CA ALA A 199 -9.05 -5.54 -18.48
C ALA A 199 -9.73 -4.61 -17.45
N ARG A 200 -11.00 -4.37 -17.66
CA ARG A 200 -11.95 -3.81 -16.69
C ARG A 200 -13.05 -4.83 -16.46
N THR A 201 -12.99 -5.56 -15.37
CA THR A 201 -13.87 -6.68 -15.09
C THR A 201 -14.95 -6.28 -14.09
N PRO A 202 -16.25 -6.21 -14.49
CA PRO A 202 -17.32 -5.89 -13.58
C PRO A 202 -17.46 -6.94 -12.46
N VAL A 203 -17.77 -6.48 -11.27
CA VAL A 203 -18.08 -7.33 -10.12
C VAL A 203 -19.41 -6.91 -9.51
N ALA A 204 -20.14 -7.89 -8.94
CA ALA A 204 -21.53 -7.70 -8.54
C ALA A 204 -21.74 -6.76 -7.32
N HIS A 205 -20.68 -6.50 -6.56
CA HIS A 205 -20.73 -5.68 -5.34
C HIS A 205 -19.43 -4.90 -5.19
N ALA A 206 -19.26 -4.14 -4.11
CA ALA A 206 -18.06 -3.38 -3.80
C ALA A 206 -17.12 -4.19 -2.90
N PRO A 207 -16.33 -5.15 -3.45
CA PRO A 207 -15.52 -6.04 -2.66
C PRO A 207 -14.30 -5.34 -2.07
N PHE A 208 -13.80 -5.90 -0.99
CA PHE A 208 -12.45 -5.63 -0.52
C PHE A 208 -11.51 -6.69 -1.11
N VAL A 209 -10.80 -6.34 -2.19
CA VAL A 209 -9.82 -7.22 -2.84
C VAL A 209 -8.42 -6.76 -2.43
N HIS A 210 -7.82 -7.49 -1.50
CA HIS A 210 -6.52 -7.14 -0.94
C HIS A 210 -5.36 -7.58 -1.82
N ASP A 211 -5.44 -8.78 -2.36
CA ASP A 211 -4.37 -9.42 -3.13
C ASP A 211 -4.93 -10.27 -4.26
N PHE A 212 -4.06 -10.70 -5.18
CA PHE A 212 -4.40 -11.59 -6.27
C PHE A 212 -3.22 -12.52 -6.57
N ALA A 213 -3.48 -13.62 -7.28
CA ALA A 213 -2.43 -14.51 -7.74
C ALA A 213 -2.16 -14.30 -9.24
N LEU A 214 -0.90 -14.51 -9.64
CA LEU A 214 -0.48 -14.48 -11.03
C LEU A 214 -0.05 -15.89 -11.46
N THR A 215 -0.59 -16.36 -12.58
CA THR A 215 -0.15 -17.59 -13.26
C THR A 215 0.44 -17.26 -14.63
N SER A 216 0.88 -18.26 -15.37
CA SER A 216 1.37 -18.06 -16.74
C SER A 216 0.32 -17.50 -17.70
N LYS A 217 -0.99 -17.66 -17.40
CA LYS A 217 -2.08 -17.26 -18.28
C LYS A 217 -3.08 -16.28 -17.66
N TRP A 218 -3.17 -16.24 -16.33
CA TRP A 218 -4.26 -15.56 -15.63
C TRP A 218 -3.79 -14.71 -14.47
N CYS A 219 -4.42 -13.56 -14.30
CA CYS A 219 -4.55 -12.90 -13.00
C CYS A 219 -5.78 -13.49 -12.32
N VAL A 220 -5.62 -14.01 -11.09
CA VAL A 220 -6.66 -14.73 -10.36
C VAL A 220 -7.05 -13.92 -9.14
N TYR A 221 -8.29 -13.44 -9.12
CA TYR A 221 -8.83 -12.65 -8.01
C TYR A 221 -9.80 -13.49 -7.20
N LEU A 222 -9.68 -13.44 -5.87
CA LEU A 222 -10.64 -13.98 -4.95
C LEU A 222 -11.55 -12.85 -4.46
N VAL A 223 -12.75 -12.77 -5.02
CA VAL A 223 -13.75 -11.79 -4.63
C VAL A 223 -14.57 -12.39 -3.51
N GLY A 224 -14.16 -12.08 -2.28
CA GLY A 224 -14.79 -12.60 -1.06
C GLY A 224 -16.14 -11.93 -0.76
N PRO A 225 -16.89 -12.47 0.20
CA PRO A 225 -18.20 -11.95 0.60
C PRO A 225 -18.14 -10.70 1.49
N ALA A 226 -16.99 -10.04 1.60
CA ALA A 226 -16.86 -8.75 2.26
C ALA A 226 -17.24 -7.62 1.30
N ASP A 227 -18.24 -6.84 1.66
CA ASP A 227 -18.81 -5.77 0.84
C ASP A 227 -18.69 -4.42 1.53
N ILE A 228 -18.16 -3.42 0.83
CA ILE A 228 -18.05 -2.06 1.34
C ILE A 228 -19.36 -1.30 1.07
N SER A 229 -20.09 -0.98 2.12
CA SER A 229 -21.26 -0.09 2.03
C SER A 229 -20.83 1.33 1.70
N LEU A 230 -20.75 1.69 0.43
CA LEU A 230 -20.23 2.97 -0.04
C LEU A 230 -21.01 4.18 0.47
N ARG A 231 -22.35 4.06 0.62
CA ARG A 231 -23.19 5.20 1.02
C ARG A 231 -22.83 5.75 2.40
N PRO A 232 -22.77 4.98 3.49
CA PRO A 232 -22.38 5.51 4.80
C PRO A 232 -20.94 6.03 4.83
N PHE A 233 -20.03 5.44 4.05
CA PHE A 233 -18.69 5.96 3.89
C PHE A 233 -18.68 7.32 3.18
N LEU A 234 -19.32 7.46 2.03
CA LEU A 234 -19.35 8.69 1.24
C LEU A 234 -20.07 9.85 1.94
N THR A 235 -21.05 9.54 2.77
CA THR A 235 -21.76 10.55 3.59
C THR A 235 -21.03 10.90 4.89
N GLY A 236 -19.85 10.35 5.14
CA GLY A 236 -19.05 10.64 6.34
C GLY A 236 -19.60 10.05 7.64
N LEU A 237 -20.64 9.21 7.56
CA LEU A 237 -21.28 8.59 8.73
C LEU A 237 -20.41 7.48 9.35
N LYS A 238 -19.62 6.79 8.51
CA LYS A 238 -18.77 5.66 8.91
C LYS A 238 -17.41 5.71 8.24
N SER A 239 -16.42 5.11 8.91
CA SER A 239 -15.13 4.79 8.30
C SER A 239 -15.29 3.70 7.22
N VAL A 240 -14.22 3.40 6.47
CA VAL A 240 -14.22 2.24 5.54
C VAL A 240 -14.42 0.96 6.34
N ASN A 241 -13.65 0.78 7.44
CA ASN A 241 -13.73 -0.39 8.32
C ASN A 241 -15.15 -0.65 8.81
N ASP A 242 -15.81 0.39 9.34
CA ASP A 242 -17.19 0.28 9.85
C ASP A 242 -18.25 0.10 8.75
N SER A 243 -17.86 0.32 7.50
CA SER A 243 -18.72 0.16 6.33
C SER A 243 -18.60 -1.22 5.69
N ILE A 244 -17.64 -2.04 6.13
CA ILE A 244 -17.51 -3.42 5.64
C ILE A 244 -18.59 -4.29 6.26
N LYS A 245 -19.26 -5.07 5.41
CA LYS A 245 -20.27 -6.07 5.81
C LYS A 245 -19.88 -7.42 5.28
N TRP A 246 -20.05 -8.43 6.11
CA TRP A 246 -19.82 -9.82 5.77
C TRP A 246 -21.13 -10.49 5.34
N HIS A 247 -21.12 -11.11 4.15
CA HIS A 247 -22.27 -11.76 3.52
C HIS A 247 -21.94 -13.22 3.15
N PRO A 248 -21.81 -14.12 4.15
CA PRO A 248 -21.34 -15.49 3.94
C PRO A 248 -22.18 -16.26 2.91
N GLU A 249 -23.46 -15.92 2.77
CA GLU A 249 -24.39 -16.50 1.81
C GLU A 249 -23.98 -16.30 0.34
N ARG A 250 -23.13 -15.33 0.05
CA ARG A 250 -22.64 -15.04 -1.32
C ARG A 250 -21.49 -15.95 -1.74
N GLY A 251 -20.81 -16.60 -0.78
CA GLY A 251 -19.59 -17.34 -1.05
C GLY A 251 -18.45 -16.47 -1.59
N THR A 252 -17.40 -17.13 -2.07
CA THR A 252 -16.26 -16.45 -2.73
C THR A 252 -16.30 -16.72 -4.22
N GLN A 253 -16.26 -15.66 -5.02
CA GLN A 253 -16.16 -15.75 -6.48
C GLN A 253 -14.69 -15.76 -6.89
N ILE A 254 -14.32 -16.70 -7.76
CA ILE A 254 -13.00 -16.69 -8.42
C ILE A 254 -13.16 -16.01 -9.78
N VAL A 255 -12.43 -14.90 -9.97
CA VAL A 255 -12.41 -14.14 -11.22
C VAL A 255 -11.08 -14.36 -11.91
N LEU A 256 -11.12 -14.87 -13.14
CA LEU A 256 -9.95 -15.12 -13.98
C LEU A 256 -9.90 -14.05 -15.07
N VAL A 257 -8.82 -13.28 -15.09
CA VAL A 257 -8.55 -12.28 -16.12
C VAL A 257 -7.36 -12.75 -16.95
N SER A 258 -7.55 -12.87 -18.28
CA SER A 258 -6.42 -13.18 -19.17
C SER A 258 -5.34 -12.12 -19.06
N ARG A 259 -4.09 -12.54 -19.22
CA ARG A 259 -2.94 -11.63 -19.24
C ARG A 259 -2.74 -10.97 -20.60
N ASP A 260 -3.35 -11.54 -21.63
CA ASP A 260 -3.28 -11.12 -23.04
C ASP A 260 -4.47 -10.22 -23.43
#